data_a73af4b18bbc6238743f648e1ea03324
#
_entry.id   a73af4b18bbc6238743f648e1ea03324
#
_cell.length_a   1.000
_cell.length_b   1.000
_cell.length_c   1.000
_cell.angle_alpha   90.00
_cell.angle_beta   90.00
_cell.angle_gamma   90.00
#
_symmetry.space_group_name_H-M   'P 1'
#
loop_
_entity.id
_entity.type
_entity.pdbx_description
1 polymer ?
#
loop_
_entity_poly.entity_id
_entity_poly.type
_entity_poly.pdbx_seq_one_letter_code
_entity_poly.pdbx_strand_id
1 'polypeptide(L)'
;MLDVITKTNKSELILGGQKSGKSRRAEFLARDWLLQSPDHKAILIATAQPWDEEMQQRIARHQRDRAERVPGLTTVEEPLQLSQTLNRLSRPDTLLVVDCLTLWLTNLLMPMIGENTINSPSNQHLAGYFTDYAAMLSIAISKSAGPVVIVSNEIGLGVIPMGHEVRAFVDALGKLNQDIAQVCNKVTLMAAGLPLSLK
;
A
#
# COMPACT_ATOMS: atom_id res chain seq x y z
N MET A 1 16.46 -17.55 -6.23
CA MET A 1 16.03 -17.03 -7.54
C MET A 1 15.51 -15.63 -7.29
N LEU A 2 16.15 -14.59 -7.82
CA LEU A 2 15.68 -13.20 -7.64
C LEU A 2 14.42 -13.02 -8.46
N ASP A 3 13.31 -12.76 -7.80
CA ASP A 3 12.01 -12.44 -8.43
C ASP A 3 12.07 -11.04 -9.04
N VAL A 4 12.45 -10.97 -10.30
CA VAL A 4 12.52 -9.70 -11.03
C VAL A 4 11.12 -9.34 -11.54
N ILE A 5 10.70 -8.08 -11.34
CA ILE A 5 9.49 -7.58 -12.00
C ILE A 5 9.76 -7.54 -13.51
N THR A 6 8.97 -8.30 -14.25
CA THR A 6 9.03 -8.37 -15.72
C THR A 6 7.78 -7.74 -16.32
N LYS A 7 7.78 -7.49 -17.63
CA LYS A 7 6.57 -7.00 -18.36
C LYS A 7 5.35 -7.92 -18.20
N THR A 8 5.54 -9.18 -17.85
CA THR A 8 4.47 -10.17 -17.61
C THR A 8 3.90 -10.12 -16.18
N ASN A 9 4.69 -9.66 -15.18
CA ASN A 9 4.26 -9.49 -13.78
C ASN A 9 4.13 -8.00 -13.45
N LYS A 10 3.10 -7.36 -13.99
CA LYS A 10 2.90 -5.91 -13.83
C LYS A 10 2.46 -5.47 -12.44
N SER A 11 1.91 -6.36 -11.62
CA SER A 11 1.43 -5.99 -10.29
C SER A 11 1.71 -7.07 -9.25
N GLU A 12 2.24 -6.66 -8.10
CA GLU A 12 2.49 -7.52 -6.93
C GLU A 12 1.86 -6.91 -5.69
N LEU A 13 1.03 -7.70 -4.98
CA LEU A 13 0.57 -7.40 -3.63
C LEU A 13 1.49 -8.09 -2.62
N ILE A 14 2.07 -7.31 -1.72
CA ILE A 14 2.94 -7.80 -0.63
C ILE A 14 2.19 -7.69 0.69
N LEU A 15 1.82 -8.83 1.25
CA LEU A 15 1.13 -8.98 2.53
C LEU A 15 2.10 -9.38 3.66
N GLY A 16 1.66 -9.24 4.89
CA GLY A 16 2.35 -9.76 6.07
C GLY A 16 2.12 -8.92 7.32
N GLY A 17 2.53 -9.44 8.46
CA GLY A 17 2.43 -8.77 9.75
C GLY A 17 3.35 -7.54 9.88
N GLN A 18 3.22 -6.82 10.99
CA GLN A 18 4.12 -5.70 11.30
C GLN A 18 5.58 -6.18 11.37
N LYS A 19 6.51 -5.39 10.82
CA LYS A 19 7.96 -5.71 10.75
C LYS A 19 8.31 -7.02 10.04
N SER A 20 7.43 -7.58 9.23
CA SER A 20 7.68 -8.82 8.47
C SER A 20 8.64 -8.66 7.29
N GLY A 21 9.02 -7.42 6.90
CA GLY A 21 9.93 -7.15 5.78
C GLY A 21 9.23 -6.67 4.49
N LYS A 22 7.92 -6.40 4.51
CA LYS A 22 7.14 -5.98 3.33
C LYS A 22 7.73 -4.77 2.61
N SER A 23 7.88 -3.64 3.31
CA SER A 23 8.41 -2.39 2.72
C SER A 23 9.81 -2.61 2.15
N ARG A 24 10.65 -3.38 2.86
CA ARG A 24 12.01 -3.70 2.39
C ARG A 24 11.98 -4.52 1.09
N ARG A 25 11.05 -5.49 0.96
CA ARG A 25 10.85 -6.22 -0.29
C ARG A 25 10.41 -5.28 -1.42
N ALA A 26 9.44 -4.40 -1.16
CA ALA A 26 8.99 -3.42 -2.15
C ALA A 26 10.13 -2.49 -2.61
N GLU A 27 10.98 -2.04 -1.68
CA GLU A 27 12.17 -1.26 -1.97
C GLU A 27 13.19 -2.04 -2.83
N PHE A 28 13.40 -3.33 -2.56
CA PHE A 28 14.27 -4.17 -3.39
C PHE A 28 13.74 -4.32 -4.82
N LEU A 29 12.42 -4.50 -4.98
CA LEU A 29 11.80 -4.57 -6.30
C LEU A 29 11.96 -3.23 -7.06
N ALA A 30 11.84 -2.10 -6.36
CA ALA A 30 12.07 -0.78 -6.96
C ALA A 30 13.53 -0.59 -7.37
N ARG A 31 14.47 -1.00 -6.54
CA ARG A 31 15.90 -0.97 -6.88
C ARG A 31 16.22 -1.83 -8.10
N ASP A 32 15.71 -3.06 -8.10
CA ASP A 32 15.97 -4.01 -9.20
C ASP A 32 15.32 -3.54 -10.50
N TRP A 33 14.19 -2.83 -10.43
CA TRP A 33 13.59 -2.15 -11.59
C TRP A 33 14.47 -1.02 -12.14
N LEU A 34 14.96 -0.14 -11.26
CA LEU A 34 15.85 0.96 -11.65
C LEU A 34 17.15 0.48 -12.30
N LEU A 35 17.66 -0.68 -11.88
CA LEU A 35 18.88 -1.27 -12.43
C LEU A 35 18.70 -1.89 -13.82
N GLN A 36 17.48 -2.14 -14.28
CA GLN A 36 17.20 -2.75 -15.59
C GLN A 36 17.41 -1.77 -16.75
N SER A 37 17.22 -0.47 -16.53
CA SER A 37 17.40 0.56 -17.56
C SER A 37 17.67 1.93 -16.95
N PRO A 38 18.53 2.77 -17.56
CA PRO A 38 18.72 4.15 -17.12
C PRO A 38 17.47 5.03 -17.32
N ASP A 39 16.54 4.62 -18.18
CA ASP A 39 15.28 5.34 -18.42
C ASP A 39 14.20 4.98 -17.40
N HIS A 40 14.41 3.92 -16.61
CA HIS A 40 13.43 3.50 -15.61
C HIS A 40 13.36 4.46 -14.44
N LYS A 41 12.15 4.67 -13.95
CA LYS A 41 11.82 5.49 -12.78
C LYS A 41 11.10 4.65 -11.74
N ALA A 42 11.26 5.00 -10.48
CA ALA A 42 10.50 4.40 -9.40
C ALA A 42 9.97 5.49 -8.48
N ILE A 43 8.68 5.41 -8.14
CA ILE A 43 7.99 6.35 -7.28
C ILE A 43 7.31 5.58 -6.16
N LEU A 44 7.59 5.97 -4.93
CA LEU A 44 6.86 5.49 -3.76
C LEU A 44 5.73 6.46 -3.44
N ILE A 45 4.52 5.94 -3.38
CA ILE A 45 3.33 6.66 -2.90
C ILE A 45 3.17 6.32 -1.43
N ALA A 46 3.53 7.27 -0.56
CA ALA A 46 3.43 7.12 0.88
C ALA A 46 2.04 7.56 1.35
N THR A 47 1.35 6.68 2.04
CA THR A 47 0.00 6.94 2.55
C THR A 47 -0.03 7.35 4.03
N ALA A 48 1.12 7.33 4.71
CA ALA A 48 1.23 7.73 6.10
C ALA A 48 0.98 9.22 6.27
N GLN A 49 0.24 9.57 7.34
CA GLN A 49 0.10 10.94 7.83
C GLN A 49 0.83 11.10 9.16
N PRO A 50 1.46 12.25 9.43
CA PRO A 50 2.19 12.50 10.67
C PRO A 50 1.26 12.89 11.83
N TRP A 51 0.45 11.96 12.32
CA TRP A 51 -0.55 12.19 13.35
C TRP A 51 0.03 12.60 14.71
N ASP A 52 1.24 12.12 15.03
CA ASP A 52 1.94 12.38 16.28
C ASP A 52 3.45 12.42 16.07
N GLU A 53 4.21 12.79 17.11
CA GLU A 53 5.67 12.88 17.06
C GLU A 53 6.33 11.51 16.78
N GLU A 54 5.79 10.42 17.30
CA GLU A 54 6.32 9.08 17.05
C GLU A 54 6.20 8.74 15.57
N MET A 55 5.05 9.01 14.97
CA MET A 55 4.81 8.78 13.55
C MET A 55 5.69 9.68 12.67
N GLN A 56 5.88 10.96 13.06
CA GLN A 56 6.80 11.88 12.37
C GLN A 56 8.23 11.34 12.36
N GLN A 57 8.73 10.93 13.51
CA GLN A 57 10.07 10.34 13.65
C GLN A 57 10.20 9.05 12.86
N ARG A 58 9.16 8.23 12.84
CA ARG A 58 9.09 6.98 12.07
C ARG A 58 9.14 7.26 10.56
N ILE A 59 8.35 8.20 10.07
CA ILE A 59 8.36 8.63 8.67
C ILE A 59 9.75 9.14 8.27
N ALA A 60 10.33 10.05 9.06
CA ALA A 60 11.64 10.63 8.79
C ALA A 60 12.77 9.58 8.76
N ARG A 61 12.71 8.58 9.67
CA ARG A 61 13.64 7.45 9.66
C ARG A 61 13.48 6.60 8.40
N HIS A 62 12.24 6.26 8.05
CA HIS A 62 11.96 5.46 6.84
C HIS A 62 12.39 6.19 5.56
N GLN A 63 12.25 7.51 5.48
CA GLN A 63 12.71 8.31 4.34
C GLN A 63 14.24 8.26 4.20
N ARG A 64 14.99 8.44 5.32
CA ARG A 64 16.46 8.34 5.33
C ARG A 64 16.95 6.96 4.93
N ASP A 65 16.44 5.92 5.62
CA ASP A 65 16.83 4.53 5.35
C ASP A 65 16.58 4.13 3.89
N ARG A 66 15.51 4.67 3.31
CA ARG A 66 15.12 4.42 1.92
C ARG A 66 16.03 5.13 0.92
N ALA A 67 16.37 6.39 1.17
CA ALA A 67 17.27 7.16 0.33
C ALA A 67 18.65 6.49 0.21
N GLU A 68 19.13 5.88 1.29
CA GLU A 68 20.38 5.12 1.29
C GLU A 68 20.27 3.78 0.57
N ARG A 69 19.15 3.05 0.75
CA ARG A 69 18.97 1.70 0.18
C ARG A 69 18.62 1.68 -1.30
N VAL A 70 17.87 2.68 -1.75
CA VAL A 70 17.36 2.75 -3.12
C VAL A 70 17.56 4.17 -3.67
N PRO A 71 18.78 4.53 -4.03
CA PRO A 71 19.05 5.79 -4.73
C PRO A 71 18.20 5.88 -6.00
N GLY A 72 17.51 7.02 -6.19
CA GLY A 72 16.62 7.24 -7.35
C GLY A 72 15.15 6.90 -7.10
N LEU A 73 14.78 6.30 -5.96
CA LEU A 73 13.38 6.14 -5.57
C LEU A 73 12.83 7.47 -5.03
N THR A 74 11.95 8.11 -5.80
CA THR A 74 11.28 9.35 -5.38
C THR A 74 10.05 9.05 -4.52
N THR A 75 9.65 9.98 -3.65
CA THR A 75 8.47 9.81 -2.79
C THR A 75 7.43 10.88 -3.10
N VAL A 76 6.17 10.44 -3.22
CA VAL A 76 4.98 11.29 -3.30
C VAL A 76 4.10 10.93 -2.11
N GLU A 77 3.70 11.93 -1.32
CA GLU A 77 2.78 11.74 -0.21
C GLU A 77 1.35 11.86 -0.73
N GLU A 78 0.55 10.81 -0.51
CA GLU A 78 -0.84 10.76 -0.92
C GLU A 78 -1.66 9.91 0.05
N PRO A 79 -2.27 10.52 1.05
CA PRO A 79 -3.00 9.80 2.09
C PRO A 79 -4.41 9.34 1.70
N LEU A 80 -5.06 9.95 0.71
CA LEU A 80 -6.47 9.76 0.41
C LEU A 80 -6.78 9.41 -1.05
N GLN A 81 -6.24 10.16 -2.01
CA GLN A 81 -6.60 10.10 -3.44
C GLN A 81 -5.73 9.09 -4.21
N LEU A 82 -5.57 7.87 -3.65
CA LEU A 82 -4.60 6.88 -4.14
C LEU A 82 -4.86 6.47 -5.60
N SER A 83 -6.12 6.22 -5.98
CA SER A 83 -6.49 5.80 -7.34
C SER A 83 -6.17 6.88 -8.39
N GLN A 84 -6.45 8.15 -8.06
CA GLN A 84 -6.15 9.27 -8.94
C GLN A 84 -4.63 9.46 -9.08
N THR A 85 -3.90 9.32 -8.00
CA THR A 85 -2.43 9.44 -7.99
C THR A 85 -1.78 8.31 -8.77
N LEU A 86 -2.25 7.06 -8.64
CA LEU A 86 -1.81 5.95 -9.47
C LEU A 86 -2.03 6.24 -10.96
N ASN A 87 -3.24 6.67 -11.35
CA ASN A 87 -3.56 7.00 -12.75
C ASN A 87 -2.69 8.14 -13.29
N ARG A 88 -2.45 9.18 -12.49
CA ARG A 88 -1.64 10.34 -12.85
C ARG A 88 -0.17 10.01 -13.06
N LEU A 89 0.39 9.11 -12.24
CA LEU A 89 1.81 8.78 -12.22
C LEU A 89 2.16 7.57 -13.09
N SER A 90 1.18 6.75 -13.47
CA SER A 90 1.39 5.53 -14.24
C SER A 90 1.98 5.80 -15.62
N ARG A 91 3.17 5.22 -15.89
CA ARG A 91 3.87 5.25 -17.17
C ARG A 91 4.53 3.90 -17.40
N PRO A 92 4.78 3.49 -18.67
CA PRO A 92 5.38 2.19 -18.98
C PRO A 92 6.79 2.00 -18.40
N ASP A 93 7.52 3.09 -18.20
CA ASP A 93 8.89 3.15 -17.67
C ASP A 93 8.97 3.38 -16.16
N THR A 94 7.82 3.52 -15.49
CA THR A 94 7.73 3.93 -14.09
C THR A 94 7.12 2.86 -13.23
N LEU A 95 7.87 2.35 -12.25
CA LEU A 95 7.34 1.47 -11.21
C LEU A 95 6.75 2.32 -10.08
N LEU A 96 5.51 2.02 -9.71
CA LEU A 96 4.81 2.64 -8.59
C LEU A 96 4.79 1.69 -7.39
N VAL A 97 5.22 2.16 -6.23
CA VAL A 97 5.16 1.44 -4.96
C VAL A 97 4.18 2.14 -4.05
N VAL A 98 3.16 1.45 -3.57
CA VAL A 98 2.20 1.95 -2.57
C VAL A 98 2.57 1.42 -1.19
N ASP A 99 2.91 2.29 -0.24
CA ASP A 99 3.23 1.92 1.16
C ASP A 99 2.46 2.80 2.15
N CYS A 100 1.30 2.33 2.70
CA CYS A 100 0.64 1.03 2.51
C CYS A 100 -0.90 1.18 2.48
N LEU A 101 -1.61 0.13 2.05
CA LEU A 101 -3.08 0.14 2.05
C LEU A 101 -3.68 0.22 3.45
N THR A 102 -3.00 -0.31 4.46
CA THR A 102 -3.46 -0.26 5.85
C THR A 102 -3.61 1.17 6.35
N LEU A 103 -2.58 2.01 6.15
CA LEU A 103 -2.64 3.43 6.54
C LEU A 103 -3.59 4.22 5.65
N TRP A 104 -3.64 3.91 4.36
CA TRP A 104 -4.65 4.51 3.47
C TRP A 104 -6.07 4.22 3.95
N LEU A 105 -6.38 2.96 4.31
CA LEU A 105 -7.67 2.58 4.87
C LEU A 105 -7.93 3.29 6.21
N THR A 106 -6.92 3.40 7.08
CA THR A 106 -7.01 4.15 8.34
C THR A 106 -7.43 5.59 8.07
N ASN A 107 -6.78 6.26 7.12
CA ASN A 107 -7.09 7.65 6.77
C ASN A 107 -8.52 7.83 6.23
N LEU A 108 -9.06 6.82 5.53
CA LEU A 108 -10.43 6.86 5.01
C LEU A 108 -11.49 6.62 6.09
N LEU A 109 -11.23 5.69 7.00
CA LEU A 109 -12.22 5.24 8.00
C LEU A 109 -12.12 5.99 9.33
N MET A 110 -10.94 6.51 9.66
CA MET A 110 -10.66 7.22 10.91
C MET A 110 -10.19 8.64 10.61
N PRO A 111 -11.04 9.53 10.09
CA PRO A 111 -10.67 10.94 9.91
C PRO A 111 -10.26 11.53 11.25
N MET A 112 -9.32 12.49 11.23
CA MET A 112 -8.74 13.11 12.43
C MET A 112 -9.79 13.42 13.49
N ILE A 113 -9.60 12.85 14.68
CA ILE A 113 -10.34 13.20 15.87
C ILE A 113 -9.95 14.66 16.23
N GLY A 114 -10.69 15.64 15.74
CA GLY A 114 -10.38 17.06 15.96
C GLY A 114 -11.35 18.01 15.27
N GLU A 115 -12.03 17.56 14.24
CA GLU A 115 -13.16 18.31 13.71
C GLU A 115 -14.42 17.84 14.43
N ASN A 116 -15.05 18.76 15.17
CA ASN A 116 -16.40 18.62 15.74
C ASN A 116 -17.42 18.46 14.61
N THR A 117 -17.43 17.31 13.94
CA THR A 117 -18.49 16.95 13.01
C THR A 117 -19.63 16.31 13.80
N ILE A 118 -20.57 17.15 14.23
CA ILE A 118 -21.88 16.79 14.75
C ILE A 118 -22.67 15.93 13.72
N ASN A 119 -22.12 15.72 12.52
CA ASN A 119 -22.64 14.90 11.44
C ASN A 119 -21.61 13.85 11.00
N SER A 120 -21.18 12.97 11.91
CA SER A 120 -20.46 11.76 11.46
C SER A 120 -21.41 10.97 10.56
N PRO A 121 -21.05 10.68 9.29
CA PRO A 121 -21.87 9.83 8.45
C PRO A 121 -22.07 8.48 9.14
N SER A 122 -23.29 7.96 9.11
CA SER A 122 -23.60 6.65 9.70
C SER A 122 -22.65 5.59 9.12
N ASN A 123 -22.32 4.55 9.90
CA ASN A 123 -21.42 3.46 9.47
C ASN A 123 -21.82 2.83 8.12
N GLN A 124 -23.09 2.92 7.71
CA GLN A 124 -23.55 2.46 6.39
C GLN A 124 -23.08 3.36 5.25
N HIS A 125 -22.98 4.67 5.43
CA HIS A 125 -22.41 5.57 4.43
C HIS A 125 -20.90 5.35 4.29
N LEU A 126 -20.18 5.14 5.39
CA LEU A 126 -18.75 4.84 5.36
C LEU A 126 -18.44 3.53 4.61
N ALA A 127 -19.25 2.49 4.82
CA ALA A 127 -19.09 1.21 4.11
C ALA A 127 -19.35 1.35 2.59
N GLY A 128 -20.33 2.15 2.17
CA GLY A 128 -20.59 2.44 0.75
C GLY A 128 -19.42 3.18 0.09
N TYR A 129 -18.96 4.26 0.70
CA TYR A 129 -17.79 5.02 0.20
C TYR A 129 -16.55 4.15 0.09
N PHE A 130 -16.28 3.31 1.09
CA PHE A 130 -15.13 2.41 1.05
C PHE A 130 -15.18 1.43 -0.12
N THR A 131 -16.34 0.86 -0.43
CA THR A 131 -16.52 -0.06 -1.57
C THR A 131 -16.17 0.63 -2.89
N ASP A 132 -16.59 1.88 -3.08
CA ASP A 132 -16.28 2.67 -4.27
C ASP A 132 -14.77 2.97 -4.38
N TYR A 133 -14.11 3.35 -3.29
CA TYR A 133 -12.66 3.57 -3.26
C TYR A 133 -11.87 2.30 -3.58
N ALA A 134 -12.26 1.16 -3.02
CA ALA A 134 -11.62 -0.13 -3.29
C ALA A 134 -11.77 -0.55 -4.76
N ALA A 135 -12.98 -0.36 -5.33
CA ALA A 135 -13.24 -0.63 -6.73
C ALA A 135 -12.42 0.29 -7.66
N MET A 136 -12.38 1.60 -7.37
CA MET A 136 -11.56 2.55 -8.13
C MET A 136 -10.07 2.19 -8.08
N LEU A 137 -9.56 1.77 -6.93
CA LEU A 137 -8.18 1.34 -6.76
C LEU A 137 -7.89 0.08 -7.58
N SER A 138 -8.75 -0.91 -7.53
CA SER A 138 -8.64 -2.14 -8.32
C SER A 138 -8.58 -1.86 -9.82
N ILE A 139 -9.41 -0.93 -10.30
CA ILE A 139 -9.41 -0.47 -11.70
C ILE A 139 -8.09 0.24 -12.03
N ALA A 140 -7.62 1.14 -11.17
CA ALA A 140 -6.38 1.87 -11.40
C ALA A 140 -5.16 0.93 -11.49
N ILE A 141 -5.08 -0.09 -10.63
CA ILE A 141 -4.03 -1.11 -10.66
C ILE A 141 -4.11 -1.91 -11.97
N SER A 142 -5.29 -2.41 -12.33
CA SER A 142 -5.49 -3.22 -13.55
C SER A 142 -5.16 -2.46 -14.83
N LYS A 143 -5.41 -1.15 -14.86
CA LYS A 143 -5.17 -0.27 -16.01
C LYS A 143 -3.79 0.39 -16.00
N SER A 144 -2.97 0.16 -14.99
CA SER A 144 -1.65 0.78 -14.91
C SER A 144 -0.82 0.45 -16.15
N ALA A 145 -0.20 1.48 -16.74
CA ALA A 145 0.68 1.32 -17.91
C ALA A 145 2.01 0.65 -17.53
N GLY A 146 2.53 0.98 -16.33
CA GLY A 146 3.76 0.44 -15.77
C GLY A 146 3.51 -0.53 -14.61
N PRO A 147 4.58 -1.08 -14.01
CA PRO A 147 4.46 -2.01 -12.88
C PRO A 147 4.01 -1.30 -11.60
N VAL A 148 3.24 -2.04 -10.78
CA VAL A 148 2.73 -1.56 -9.48
C VAL A 148 3.04 -2.58 -8.39
N VAL A 149 3.64 -2.14 -7.30
CA VAL A 149 3.88 -2.92 -6.09
C VAL A 149 3.06 -2.32 -4.95
N ILE A 150 2.26 -3.13 -4.28
CA ILE A 150 1.36 -2.67 -3.24
C ILE A 150 1.71 -3.38 -1.94
N VAL A 151 1.88 -2.61 -0.86
CA VAL A 151 2.14 -3.13 0.48
C VAL A 151 0.87 -3.04 1.31
N SER A 152 0.52 -4.13 1.99
CA SER A 152 -0.59 -4.15 2.96
C SER A 152 -0.27 -5.05 4.15
N ASN A 153 -0.86 -4.74 5.31
CA ASN A 153 -0.77 -5.64 6.45
C ASN A 153 -1.81 -6.75 6.34
N GLU A 154 -1.42 -7.96 6.79
CA GLU A 154 -2.35 -9.03 7.09
C GLU A 154 -2.51 -9.10 8.60
N ILE A 155 -3.64 -8.56 9.10
CA ILE A 155 -3.92 -8.43 10.54
C ILE A 155 -4.97 -9.42 11.04
N GLY A 156 -5.62 -10.13 10.13
CA GLY A 156 -6.68 -11.09 10.44
C GLY A 156 -6.20 -12.47 10.91
N LEU A 157 -4.89 -12.72 10.93
CA LEU A 157 -4.30 -14.01 11.34
C LEU A 157 -4.20 -14.19 12.86
N GLY A 158 -4.58 -13.18 13.65
CA GLY A 158 -4.50 -13.21 15.11
C GLY A 158 -5.83 -13.50 15.79
N VAL A 159 -5.90 -13.16 17.08
CA VAL A 159 -7.13 -13.26 17.87
C VAL A 159 -8.14 -12.21 17.39
N ILE A 160 -9.41 -12.61 17.29
CA ILE A 160 -10.51 -11.71 16.92
C ILE A 160 -10.63 -10.61 17.98
N PRO A 161 -10.54 -9.30 17.59
CA PRO A 161 -10.61 -8.20 18.54
C PRO A 161 -11.95 -8.10 19.25
N MET A 162 -11.95 -7.73 20.53
CA MET A 162 -13.18 -7.54 21.31
C MET A 162 -13.94 -6.27 20.90
N GLY A 163 -13.24 -5.20 20.51
CA GLY A 163 -13.84 -3.93 20.10
C GLY A 163 -14.52 -4.03 18.73
N HIS A 164 -15.76 -3.55 18.62
CA HIS A 164 -16.54 -3.58 17.39
C HIS A 164 -15.84 -2.81 16.24
N GLU A 165 -15.33 -1.63 16.52
CA GLU A 165 -14.66 -0.77 15.52
C GLU A 165 -13.39 -1.43 14.98
N VAL A 166 -12.61 -2.08 15.87
CA VAL A 166 -11.39 -2.80 15.46
C VAL A 166 -11.76 -4.00 14.59
N ARG A 167 -12.82 -4.75 14.93
CA ARG A 167 -13.28 -5.86 14.06
C ARG A 167 -13.71 -5.35 12.69
N ALA A 168 -14.50 -4.27 12.65
CA ALA A 168 -14.93 -3.67 11.40
C ALA A 168 -13.75 -3.24 10.52
N PHE A 169 -12.69 -2.69 11.13
CA PHE A 169 -11.46 -2.35 10.42
C PHE A 169 -10.72 -3.59 9.90
N VAL A 170 -10.61 -4.66 10.72
CA VAL A 170 -9.99 -5.93 10.31
C VAL A 170 -10.74 -6.54 9.12
N ASP A 171 -12.08 -6.56 9.19
CA ASP A 171 -12.94 -7.07 8.12
C ASP A 171 -12.78 -6.25 6.83
N ALA A 172 -12.79 -4.92 6.94
CA ALA A 172 -12.60 -4.02 5.81
C ALA A 172 -11.22 -4.20 5.15
N LEU A 173 -10.15 -4.29 5.95
CA LEU A 173 -8.80 -4.51 5.43
C LEU A 173 -8.66 -5.89 4.78
N GLY A 174 -9.24 -6.93 5.40
CA GLY A 174 -9.26 -8.27 4.83
C GLY A 174 -9.98 -8.32 3.48
N LYS A 175 -11.13 -7.64 3.37
CA LYS A 175 -11.88 -7.52 2.11
C LYS A 175 -11.08 -6.76 1.05
N LEU A 176 -10.46 -5.63 1.42
CA LEU A 176 -9.59 -4.87 0.53
C LEU A 176 -8.42 -5.72 0.01
N ASN A 177 -7.74 -6.46 0.90
CA ASN A 177 -6.64 -7.34 0.53
C ASN A 177 -7.10 -8.40 -0.48
N GLN A 178 -8.29 -8.99 -0.30
CA GLN A 178 -8.86 -9.96 -1.25
C GLN A 178 -9.12 -9.32 -2.62
N ASP A 179 -9.74 -8.15 -2.66
CA ASP A 179 -10.08 -7.46 -3.92
C ASP A 179 -8.81 -7.07 -4.70
N ILE A 180 -7.79 -6.57 -4.02
CA ILE A 180 -6.51 -6.24 -4.63
C ILE A 180 -5.73 -7.50 -5.06
N ALA A 181 -5.78 -8.58 -4.27
CA ALA A 181 -5.17 -9.86 -4.65
C ALA A 181 -5.76 -10.45 -5.93
N GLN A 182 -7.07 -10.25 -6.18
CA GLN A 182 -7.71 -10.71 -7.42
C GLN A 182 -7.14 -10.03 -8.66
N VAL A 183 -6.89 -8.73 -8.60
CA VAL A 183 -6.41 -7.94 -9.75
C VAL A 183 -4.88 -7.95 -9.91
N CYS A 184 -4.13 -8.28 -8.86
CA CYS A 184 -2.67 -8.40 -8.94
C CYS A 184 -2.25 -9.70 -9.65
N ASN A 185 -1.16 -9.62 -10.43
CA ASN A 185 -0.56 -10.79 -11.10
C ASN A 185 0.15 -11.71 -10.11
N LYS A 186 0.69 -11.15 -9.03
CA LYS A 186 1.42 -11.86 -7.99
C LYS A 186 0.96 -11.42 -6.61
N VAL A 187 0.91 -12.37 -5.68
CA VAL A 187 0.65 -12.12 -4.25
C VAL A 187 1.72 -12.80 -3.43
N THR A 188 2.41 -12.04 -2.59
CA THR A 188 3.50 -12.53 -1.74
C THR A 188 3.18 -12.26 -0.28
N LEU A 189 3.27 -13.28 0.57
CA LEU A 189 3.21 -13.14 2.02
C LEU A 189 4.65 -13.05 2.58
N MET A 190 4.90 -12.01 3.39
CA MET A 190 6.18 -11.85 4.09
C MET A 190 6.06 -12.38 5.51
N ALA A 191 6.90 -13.35 5.86
CA ALA A 191 7.05 -13.86 7.21
C ALA A 191 8.53 -13.90 7.58
N ALA A 192 8.91 -13.28 8.71
CA ALA A 192 10.31 -13.25 9.21
C ALA A 192 11.35 -12.79 8.16
N GLY A 193 10.97 -11.84 7.29
CA GLY A 193 11.82 -11.34 6.21
C GLY A 193 11.87 -12.23 4.95
N LEU A 194 11.19 -13.37 4.96
CA LEU A 194 11.16 -14.34 3.86
C LEU A 194 9.87 -14.22 3.05
N PRO A 195 9.94 -14.24 1.71
CA PRO A 195 8.77 -14.24 0.84
C PRO A 195 8.20 -15.64 0.64
N LEU A 196 6.88 -15.75 0.77
CA LEU A 196 6.09 -16.92 0.38
C LEU A 196 5.14 -16.50 -0.73
N SER A 197 5.23 -17.12 -1.90
CA SER A 197 4.30 -16.86 -3.00
C SER A 197 2.96 -17.52 -2.70
N LEU A 198 1.87 -16.72 -2.81
CA LEU A 198 0.48 -17.19 -2.68
C LEU A 198 -0.19 -17.29 -4.06
N LYS A 199 0.26 -16.44 -4.99
CA LYS A 199 -0.23 -16.39 -6.37
C LYS A 199 0.92 -16.08 -7.30
#